data_cb231d0bb58d24c6ab8b84291804d13c
#
_entry.id   cb231d0bb58d24c6ab8b84291804d13c
#
_cell.length_a   1.000
_cell.length_b   1.000
_cell.length_c   1.000
_cell.angle_alpha   90.00
_cell.angle_beta   90.00
_cell.angle_gamma   90.00
#
_symmetry.space_group_name_H-M   'P 1'
#
loop_
_entity.id
_entity.type
_entity.pdbx_description
1 polymer ?
#
loop_
_entity_poly.entity_id
_entity_poly.type
_entity_poly.pdbx_seq_one_letter_code
_entity_poly.pdbx_strand_id
1 'polypeptide(L)'
;EKTLISGDYDIDEKTRQIMLSEDGVHKAEKFFKIKNLYDIEHTQLVHHINQALKANYIMMKEVEYVVSDEKEIVIVDQFTGRMMPGRAYSDGLHQAIEAKEGVPIKEETSTLATITYQNFFRLYEKLAGMTGTAKTEEEEFLSTYNMKVVVIPTNRPVARKDLPDEIYAHKKDKYAALVREVKRLYETGQPVLVGTIA
;
A
#
# COMPACT_ATOMS: atom_id res chain seq x y z
N GLU A 1 -0.63 -24.21 -13.36
CA GLU A 1 -0.15 -23.97 -14.73
C GLU A 1 -0.90 -22.81 -15.37
N LYS A 2 -0.15 -21.99 -16.11
CA LYS A 2 -0.65 -20.73 -16.71
C LYS A 2 -1.61 -21.04 -17.86
N THR A 3 -2.85 -21.29 -17.55
CA THR A 3 -3.90 -21.52 -18.56
C THR A 3 -4.45 -20.20 -19.12
N LEU A 4 -4.34 -19.10 -18.35
CA LEU A 4 -4.75 -17.76 -18.75
C LEU A 4 -3.58 -17.00 -19.38
N ILE A 5 -3.85 -16.28 -20.47
CA ILE A 5 -2.89 -15.47 -21.21
C ILE A 5 -3.33 -14.00 -21.21
N SER A 6 -2.48 -13.10 -21.70
CA SER A 6 -2.84 -11.70 -21.88
C SER A 6 -4.13 -11.58 -22.74
N GLY A 7 -5.11 -10.83 -22.24
CA GLY A 7 -6.45 -10.71 -22.81
C GLY A 7 -7.53 -11.50 -22.04
N ASP A 8 -7.17 -12.47 -21.24
CA ASP A 8 -8.09 -13.22 -20.38
C ASP A 8 -8.38 -12.51 -19.04
N TYR A 9 -7.64 -11.46 -18.74
CA TYR A 9 -7.79 -10.66 -17.53
C TYR A 9 -7.42 -9.20 -17.81
N ASP A 10 -8.03 -8.31 -17.05
CA ASP A 10 -7.77 -6.88 -17.04
C ASP A 10 -7.08 -6.48 -15.74
N ILE A 11 -6.01 -5.68 -15.85
CA ILE A 11 -5.25 -5.15 -14.70
C ILE A 11 -5.44 -3.64 -14.64
N ASP A 12 -5.92 -3.14 -13.52
CA ASP A 12 -5.84 -1.72 -13.18
C ASP A 12 -4.58 -1.48 -12.31
N GLU A 13 -3.54 -0.94 -12.92
CA GLU A 13 -2.27 -0.66 -12.25
C GLU A 13 -2.39 0.37 -11.11
N LYS A 14 -3.37 1.30 -11.21
CA LYS A 14 -3.56 2.35 -10.18
C LYS A 14 -4.19 1.80 -8.91
N THR A 15 -5.21 0.97 -9.06
CA THR A 15 -5.91 0.34 -7.93
C THR A 15 -5.29 -0.99 -7.53
N ARG A 16 -4.35 -1.52 -8.34
CA ARG A 16 -3.75 -2.85 -8.18
C ARG A 16 -4.81 -3.96 -8.11
N GLN A 17 -5.86 -3.80 -8.89
CA GLN A 17 -6.93 -4.78 -9.04
C GLN A 17 -6.76 -5.56 -10.32
N ILE A 18 -7.16 -6.82 -10.28
CA ILE A 18 -7.14 -7.71 -11.43
C ILE A 18 -8.47 -8.47 -11.48
N MET A 19 -9.06 -8.55 -12.64
CA MET A 19 -10.33 -9.25 -12.87
C MET A 19 -10.25 -10.06 -14.15
N LEU A 20 -11.02 -11.16 -14.22
CA LEU A 20 -11.20 -11.90 -15.48
C LEU A 20 -11.95 -11.06 -16.48
N SER A 21 -11.49 -11.09 -17.74
CA SER A 21 -12.28 -10.64 -18.89
C SER A 21 -13.38 -11.65 -19.23
N GLU A 22 -14.28 -11.32 -20.15
CA GLU A 22 -15.30 -12.27 -20.63
C GLU A 22 -14.67 -13.55 -21.19
N ASP A 23 -13.59 -13.42 -21.97
CA ASP A 23 -12.85 -14.57 -22.51
C ASP A 23 -12.21 -15.41 -21.39
N GLY A 24 -11.68 -14.75 -20.36
CA GLY A 24 -11.12 -15.40 -19.18
C GLY A 24 -12.17 -16.19 -18.39
N VAL A 25 -13.35 -15.63 -18.23
CA VAL A 25 -14.50 -16.31 -17.60
C VAL A 25 -14.87 -17.58 -18.38
N HIS A 26 -15.05 -17.48 -19.68
CA HIS A 26 -15.37 -18.63 -20.52
C HIS A 26 -14.29 -19.72 -20.48
N LYS A 27 -13.01 -19.34 -20.45
CA LYS A 27 -11.92 -20.30 -20.29
C LYS A 27 -11.94 -20.98 -18.91
N ALA A 28 -12.20 -20.21 -17.84
CA ALA A 28 -12.34 -20.77 -16.49
C ALA A 28 -13.52 -21.75 -16.40
N GLU A 29 -14.68 -21.38 -16.94
CA GLU A 29 -15.87 -22.25 -17.00
C GLU A 29 -15.59 -23.57 -17.71
N LYS A 30 -14.92 -23.50 -18.86
CA LYS A 30 -14.51 -24.68 -19.62
C LYS A 30 -13.50 -25.53 -18.86
N PHE A 31 -12.51 -24.92 -18.20
CA PHE A 31 -11.49 -25.62 -17.45
C PHE A 31 -12.07 -26.37 -16.23
N PHE A 32 -12.93 -25.69 -15.46
CA PHE A 32 -13.56 -26.28 -14.29
C PHE A 32 -14.83 -27.10 -14.63
N LYS A 33 -15.23 -27.16 -15.92
CA LYS A 33 -16.40 -27.89 -16.42
C LYS A 33 -17.71 -27.44 -15.75
N ILE A 34 -17.84 -26.13 -15.53
CA ILE A 34 -19.02 -25.49 -14.96
C ILE A 34 -19.73 -24.63 -16.03
N LYS A 35 -21.03 -24.36 -15.84
CA LYS A 35 -21.82 -23.60 -16.81
C LYS A 35 -21.79 -22.09 -16.57
N ASN A 36 -21.69 -21.67 -15.32
CA ASN A 36 -21.67 -20.27 -14.91
C ASN A 36 -20.72 -20.11 -13.72
N LEU A 37 -19.64 -19.37 -13.94
CA LEU A 37 -18.64 -19.13 -12.91
C LEU A 37 -19.18 -18.29 -11.75
N TYR A 38 -20.09 -17.37 -12.01
CA TYR A 38 -20.66 -16.45 -11.01
C TYR A 38 -21.93 -16.96 -10.34
N ASP A 39 -22.24 -18.25 -10.45
CA ASP A 39 -23.30 -18.85 -9.66
C ASP A 39 -22.94 -18.86 -8.16
N ILE A 40 -23.94 -18.78 -7.29
CA ILE A 40 -23.77 -18.75 -5.83
C ILE A 40 -22.96 -19.97 -5.36
N GLU A 41 -23.15 -21.13 -5.98
CA GLU A 41 -22.41 -22.35 -5.65
C GLU A 41 -20.91 -22.26 -5.94
N HIS A 42 -20.49 -21.34 -6.80
CA HIS A 42 -19.10 -21.16 -7.24
C HIS A 42 -18.40 -19.95 -6.64
N THR A 43 -19.01 -19.26 -5.69
CA THR A 43 -18.46 -18.05 -5.06
C THR A 43 -17.06 -18.29 -4.48
N GLN A 44 -16.83 -19.42 -3.86
CA GLN A 44 -15.52 -19.78 -3.32
C GLN A 44 -14.49 -20.03 -4.42
N LEU A 45 -14.90 -20.63 -5.53
CA LEU A 45 -14.04 -20.84 -6.69
C LEU A 45 -13.63 -19.49 -7.33
N VAL A 46 -14.57 -18.57 -7.50
CA VAL A 46 -14.31 -17.21 -7.98
C VAL A 46 -13.28 -16.51 -7.09
N HIS A 47 -13.46 -16.64 -5.77
CA HIS A 47 -12.50 -16.07 -4.82
C HIS A 47 -11.10 -16.65 -5.00
N HIS A 48 -10.95 -17.96 -5.10
CA HIS A 48 -9.65 -18.60 -5.31
C HIS A 48 -9.01 -18.20 -6.65
N ILE A 49 -9.80 -18.08 -7.72
CA ILE A 49 -9.31 -17.60 -9.02
C ILE A 49 -8.76 -16.17 -8.89
N ASN A 50 -9.50 -15.29 -8.23
CA ASN A 50 -9.08 -13.91 -8.03
C ASN A 50 -7.79 -13.81 -7.21
N GLN A 51 -7.64 -14.60 -6.14
CA GLN A 51 -6.41 -14.65 -5.35
C GLN A 51 -5.24 -15.22 -6.15
N ALA A 52 -5.49 -16.23 -6.97
CA ALA A 52 -4.46 -16.80 -7.85
C ALA A 52 -4.00 -15.79 -8.92
N LEU A 53 -4.92 -15.04 -9.53
CA LEU A 53 -4.60 -13.96 -10.46
C LEU A 53 -3.77 -12.86 -9.78
N LYS A 54 -4.21 -12.42 -8.59
CA LYS A 54 -3.48 -11.42 -7.81
C LYS A 54 -2.08 -11.88 -7.44
N ALA A 55 -1.93 -13.11 -6.99
CA ALA A 55 -0.65 -13.70 -6.64
C ALA A 55 0.30 -13.74 -7.84
N ASN A 56 -0.20 -14.12 -9.04
CA ASN A 56 0.64 -14.30 -10.22
C ASN A 56 1.01 -13.01 -10.94
N TYR A 57 0.13 -12.02 -10.98
CA TYR A 57 0.27 -10.85 -11.85
C TYR A 57 0.46 -9.53 -11.09
N ILE A 58 0.03 -9.45 -9.83
CA ILE A 58 0.16 -8.23 -9.01
C ILE A 58 1.30 -8.38 -8.00
N MET A 59 1.45 -9.58 -7.38
CA MET A 59 2.43 -9.80 -6.32
C MET A 59 3.76 -10.23 -6.93
N MET A 60 4.76 -9.37 -6.81
CA MET A 60 6.11 -9.59 -7.36
C MET A 60 7.06 -10.07 -6.27
N LYS A 61 7.78 -11.15 -6.57
CA LYS A 61 8.89 -11.62 -5.75
C LYS A 61 9.98 -10.55 -5.66
N GLU A 62 10.67 -10.45 -4.54
CA GLU A 62 11.71 -9.45 -4.21
C GLU A 62 11.17 -7.99 -4.11
N VAL A 63 9.86 -7.77 -4.23
CA VAL A 63 9.20 -6.48 -4.06
C VAL A 63 8.18 -6.55 -2.92
N GLU A 64 7.14 -7.38 -3.06
CA GLU A 64 6.11 -7.55 -2.05
C GLU A 64 6.42 -8.66 -1.04
N TYR A 65 7.21 -9.64 -1.46
CA TYR A 65 7.60 -10.78 -0.63
C TYR A 65 8.93 -11.38 -1.09
N VAL A 66 9.55 -12.13 -0.20
CA VAL A 66 10.72 -12.98 -0.49
C VAL A 66 10.43 -14.42 -0.10
N VAL A 67 11.15 -15.35 -0.67
CA VAL A 67 11.15 -16.77 -0.26
C VAL A 67 12.36 -16.97 0.64
N SER A 68 12.15 -17.36 1.88
CA SER A 68 13.24 -17.65 2.82
C SER A 68 13.94 -18.99 2.51
N ASP A 69 15.10 -19.19 3.11
CA ASP A 69 15.85 -20.46 3.01
C ASP A 69 15.04 -21.64 3.57
N GLU A 70 14.12 -21.39 4.49
CA GLU A 70 13.20 -22.38 5.07
C GLU A 70 11.99 -22.67 4.18
N LYS A 71 11.96 -22.12 2.97
CA LYS A 71 10.86 -22.21 2.00
C LYS A 71 9.54 -21.62 2.54
N GLU A 72 9.63 -20.50 3.19
CA GLU A 72 8.48 -19.73 3.66
C GLU A 72 8.37 -18.41 2.91
N ILE A 73 7.15 -17.95 2.69
CA ILE A 73 6.88 -16.61 2.16
C ILE A 73 7.01 -15.60 3.29
N VAL A 74 7.89 -14.63 3.14
CA VAL A 74 8.08 -13.51 4.08
C VAL A 74 7.70 -12.22 3.39
N ILE A 75 6.78 -11.48 4.00
CA ILE A 75 6.30 -10.19 3.46
C ILE A 75 7.39 -9.13 3.60
N VAL A 76 7.55 -8.30 2.58
CA VAL A 76 8.41 -7.12 2.60
C VAL A 76 7.55 -5.88 2.79
N ASP A 77 7.88 -5.06 3.77
CA ASP A 77 7.24 -3.75 3.96
C ASP A 77 7.68 -2.80 2.84
N GLN A 78 6.73 -2.37 2.03
CA GLN A 78 7.00 -1.52 0.85
C GLN A 78 7.58 -0.14 1.21
N PHE A 79 7.33 0.37 2.41
CA PHE A 79 7.82 1.68 2.84
C PHE A 79 9.24 1.63 3.38
N THR A 80 9.59 0.57 4.07
CA THR A 80 10.90 0.46 4.76
C THR A 80 11.83 -0.57 4.10
N GLY A 81 11.31 -1.44 3.22
CA GLY A 81 12.04 -2.57 2.66
C GLY A 81 12.40 -3.67 3.66
N ARG A 82 11.80 -3.62 4.87
CA ARG A 82 12.08 -4.61 5.91
C ARG A 82 11.25 -5.87 5.73
N MET A 83 11.87 -7.00 5.95
CA MET A 83 11.17 -8.28 6.06
C MET A 83 10.33 -8.33 7.33
N MET A 84 9.12 -8.86 7.20
CA MET A 84 8.15 -8.97 8.29
C MET A 84 7.83 -10.45 8.57
N PRO A 85 8.73 -11.18 9.25
CA PRO A 85 8.49 -12.58 9.58
C PRO A 85 7.27 -12.73 10.51
N GLY A 86 6.54 -13.82 10.32
CA GLY A 86 5.33 -14.11 11.10
C GLY A 86 4.08 -13.36 10.67
N ARG A 87 4.16 -12.47 9.66
CA ARG A 87 2.98 -11.88 9.01
C ARG A 87 2.56 -12.69 7.79
N ALA A 88 1.26 -12.72 7.52
CA ALA A 88 0.69 -13.35 6.35
C ALA A 88 -0.32 -12.41 5.67
N TYR A 89 -0.48 -12.54 4.36
CA TYR A 89 -1.59 -11.91 3.66
C TYR A 89 -2.89 -12.63 4.02
N SER A 90 -3.98 -11.88 4.10
CA SER A 90 -5.32 -12.41 4.39
C SER A 90 -6.01 -12.99 3.14
N ASP A 91 -7.18 -13.53 3.38
CA ASP A 91 -8.14 -13.95 2.34
C ASP A 91 -7.59 -14.97 1.34
N GLY A 92 -6.71 -15.87 1.77
CA GLY A 92 -6.13 -16.90 0.92
C GLY A 92 -5.04 -16.41 -0.05
N LEU A 93 -4.69 -15.11 -0.03
CA LEU A 93 -3.63 -14.58 -0.90
C LEU A 93 -2.26 -15.16 -0.55
N HIS A 94 -1.98 -15.35 0.74
CA HIS A 94 -0.71 -15.93 1.17
C HIS A 94 -0.54 -17.34 0.61
N GLN A 95 -1.56 -18.17 0.73
CA GLN A 95 -1.61 -19.53 0.20
C GLN A 95 -1.50 -19.55 -1.33
N ALA A 96 -2.09 -18.58 -2.01
CA ALA A 96 -1.97 -18.45 -3.46
C ALA A 96 -0.54 -18.11 -3.89
N ILE A 97 0.20 -17.30 -3.11
CA ILE A 97 1.61 -17.01 -3.34
C ILE A 97 2.49 -18.23 -3.03
N GLU A 98 2.20 -18.95 -1.94
CA GLU A 98 2.88 -20.22 -1.61
C GLU A 98 2.73 -21.24 -2.73
N ALA A 99 1.54 -21.37 -3.29
CA ALA A 99 1.27 -22.25 -4.44
C ALA A 99 2.02 -21.78 -5.70
N LYS A 100 2.08 -20.47 -5.96
CA LYS A 100 2.83 -19.87 -7.07
C LYS A 100 4.33 -20.20 -7.00
N GLU A 101 4.91 -20.09 -5.81
CA GLU A 101 6.34 -20.30 -5.58
C GLU A 101 6.70 -21.78 -5.35
N GLY A 102 5.70 -22.68 -5.26
CA GLY A 102 5.90 -24.11 -5.05
C GLY A 102 6.47 -24.44 -3.66
N VAL A 103 6.18 -23.61 -2.67
CA VAL A 103 6.54 -23.84 -1.26
C VAL A 103 5.38 -24.52 -0.51
N PRO A 104 5.62 -25.10 0.67
CA PRO A 104 4.55 -25.72 1.47
C PRO A 104 3.46 -24.70 1.80
N ILE A 105 2.20 -25.07 1.54
CA ILE A 105 1.03 -24.22 1.83
C ILE A 105 0.69 -24.37 3.30
N LYS A 106 0.63 -23.25 4.02
CA LYS A 106 0.26 -23.20 5.43
C LYS A 106 -1.24 -23.02 5.60
N GLU A 107 -1.74 -23.45 6.74
CA GLU A 107 -3.13 -23.20 7.14
C GLU A 107 -3.37 -21.70 7.31
N GLU A 108 -4.58 -21.26 6.96
CA GLU A 108 -4.99 -19.87 7.13
C GLU A 108 -5.16 -19.54 8.62
N THR A 109 -4.61 -18.39 9.03
CA THR A 109 -4.77 -17.91 10.40
C THR A 109 -6.08 -17.15 10.55
N SER A 110 -6.85 -17.47 11.57
CA SER A 110 -8.09 -16.75 11.90
C SER A 110 -7.77 -15.55 12.80
N THR A 111 -8.28 -14.37 12.45
CA THR A 111 -8.18 -13.17 13.29
C THR A 111 -9.12 -13.33 14.48
N LEU A 112 -8.58 -13.50 15.69
CA LEU A 112 -9.36 -13.65 16.91
C LEU A 112 -9.94 -12.32 17.40
N ALA A 113 -9.19 -11.23 17.28
CA ALA A 113 -9.61 -9.92 17.72
C ALA A 113 -8.82 -8.82 17.00
N THR A 114 -9.43 -7.65 16.92
CA THR A 114 -8.81 -6.42 16.40
C THR A 114 -8.93 -5.31 17.44
N ILE A 115 -7.95 -4.40 17.45
CA ILE A 115 -7.96 -3.21 18.28
C ILE A 115 -7.53 -2.01 17.42
N THR A 116 -8.15 -0.86 17.61
CA THR A 116 -7.71 0.38 16.98
C THR A 116 -6.41 0.89 17.63
N TYR A 117 -5.60 1.64 16.88
CA TYR A 117 -4.39 2.26 17.43
C TYR A 117 -4.70 3.15 18.64
N GLN A 118 -5.80 3.93 18.58
CA GLN A 118 -6.21 4.78 19.67
C GLN A 118 -6.45 3.98 20.97
N ASN A 119 -7.21 2.90 20.88
CA ASN A 119 -7.45 2.05 22.04
C ASN A 119 -6.21 1.30 22.50
N PHE A 120 -5.38 0.86 21.58
CA PHE A 120 -4.12 0.19 21.91
C PHE A 120 -3.18 1.10 22.72
N PHE A 121 -2.95 2.33 22.27
CA PHE A 121 -2.08 3.26 22.98
C PHE A 121 -2.64 3.75 24.31
N ARG A 122 -3.97 3.76 24.48
CA ARG A 122 -4.61 4.07 25.77
C ARG A 122 -4.37 3.02 26.86
N LEU A 123 -3.86 1.85 26.50
CA LEU A 123 -3.48 0.81 27.49
C LEU A 123 -2.18 1.14 28.26
N TYR A 124 -1.39 2.09 27.76
CA TYR A 124 -0.14 2.46 28.42
C TYR A 124 -0.37 3.54 29.48
N GLU A 125 0.17 3.34 30.67
CA GLU A 125 0.12 4.30 31.77
C GLU A 125 0.88 5.59 31.45
N LYS A 126 1.99 5.46 30.72
CA LYS A 126 2.80 6.59 30.26
C LYS A 126 2.86 6.57 28.75
N LEU A 127 2.31 7.60 28.17
CA LEU A 127 2.28 7.80 26.71
C LEU A 127 2.86 9.16 26.38
N ALA A 128 3.78 9.21 25.43
CA ALA A 128 4.33 10.45 24.89
C ALA A 128 4.65 10.25 23.42
N GLY A 129 4.65 11.33 22.66
CA GLY A 129 4.98 11.33 21.25
C GLY A 129 5.68 12.63 20.85
N MET A 130 6.30 12.64 19.68
CA MET A 130 6.94 13.80 19.10
C MET A 130 6.57 13.93 17.64
N THR A 131 6.19 15.13 17.25
CA THR A 131 5.89 15.47 15.86
C THR A 131 6.10 16.95 15.61
N GLY A 132 6.36 17.33 14.37
CA GLY A 132 6.47 18.73 13.97
C GLY A 132 5.12 19.46 13.81
N THR A 133 3.98 18.75 13.87
CA THR A 133 2.65 19.29 13.50
C THR A 133 1.57 19.06 14.55
N ALA A 134 1.94 18.71 15.79
CA ALA A 134 0.96 18.34 16.83
C ALA A 134 0.10 19.53 17.32
N LYS A 135 0.58 20.77 17.23
CA LYS A 135 -0.09 21.93 17.87
C LYS A 135 -1.47 22.22 17.26
N THR A 136 -1.62 22.02 15.98
CA THR A 136 -2.89 22.19 15.27
C THR A 136 -3.96 21.19 15.70
N GLU A 137 -3.53 19.99 16.13
CA GLU A 137 -4.39 18.87 16.51
C GLU A 137 -4.45 18.65 18.04
N GLU A 138 -4.13 19.69 18.83
CA GLU A 138 -4.07 19.57 20.30
C GLU A 138 -5.38 19.12 20.92
N GLU A 139 -6.51 19.56 20.38
CA GLU A 139 -7.85 19.17 20.86
C GLU A 139 -8.11 17.67 20.65
N GLU A 140 -7.67 17.13 19.53
CA GLU A 140 -7.78 15.70 19.23
C GLU A 140 -6.89 14.87 20.19
N PHE A 141 -5.64 15.29 20.42
CA PHE A 141 -4.76 14.62 21.40
C PHE A 141 -5.33 14.68 22.81
N LEU A 142 -5.93 15.79 23.20
CA LEU A 142 -6.54 15.93 24.51
C LEU A 142 -7.78 15.02 24.65
N SER A 143 -8.67 15.00 23.65
CA SER A 143 -9.89 14.18 23.68
C SER A 143 -9.62 12.69 23.61
N THR A 144 -8.65 12.27 22.79
CA THR A 144 -8.35 10.85 22.54
C THR A 144 -7.48 10.24 23.62
N TYR A 145 -6.42 10.94 24.06
CA TYR A 145 -5.36 10.41 24.91
C TYR A 145 -5.19 11.17 26.23
N ASN A 146 -5.97 12.24 26.46
CA ASN A 146 -5.78 13.17 27.57
C ASN A 146 -4.36 13.76 27.64
N MET A 147 -3.74 13.98 26.47
CA MET A 147 -2.39 14.53 26.35
C MET A 147 -2.44 15.99 25.92
N LYS A 148 -1.58 16.80 26.53
CA LYS A 148 -1.33 18.19 26.15
C LYS A 148 -0.17 18.27 25.17
N VAL A 149 -0.23 19.23 24.26
CA VAL A 149 0.85 19.51 23.33
C VAL A 149 1.75 20.61 23.89
N VAL A 150 3.03 20.29 24.05
CA VAL A 150 4.06 21.23 24.48
C VAL A 150 4.93 21.57 23.28
N VAL A 151 4.97 22.86 22.94
CA VAL A 151 5.85 23.34 21.85
C VAL A 151 7.24 23.59 22.42
N ILE A 152 8.22 22.82 21.92
CA ILE A 152 9.62 22.98 22.30
C ILE A 152 10.27 23.95 21.31
N PRO A 153 10.87 25.06 21.75
CA PRO A 153 11.50 26.00 20.86
C PRO A 153 12.71 25.35 20.14
N THR A 154 12.97 25.81 18.94
CA THR A 154 14.09 25.32 18.12
C THR A 154 15.43 25.72 18.75
N ASN A 155 16.43 24.84 18.65
CA ASN A 155 17.78 25.11 19.11
C ASN A 155 18.45 26.30 18.39
N ARG A 156 18.14 26.47 17.10
CA ARG A 156 18.63 27.59 16.27
C ARG A 156 17.45 28.35 15.69
N PRO A 157 17.60 29.66 15.39
CA PRO A 157 16.56 30.42 14.69
C PRO A 157 16.19 29.75 13.38
N VAL A 158 14.89 29.81 13.01
CA VAL A 158 14.39 29.30 11.74
C VAL A 158 14.96 30.16 10.62
N ALA A 159 15.75 29.53 9.73
CA ALA A 159 16.34 30.19 8.56
C ALA A 159 15.42 30.12 7.31
N ARG A 160 14.34 29.32 7.37
CA ARG A 160 13.39 29.17 6.26
C ARG A 160 12.69 30.51 5.98
N LYS A 161 12.59 30.85 4.72
CA LYS A 161 11.81 31.99 4.23
C LYS A 161 10.64 31.42 3.42
N ASP A 162 9.42 31.65 3.92
CA ASP A 162 8.22 31.32 3.18
C ASP A 162 7.92 32.47 2.22
N LEU A 163 7.94 32.18 0.93
CA LEU A 163 7.62 33.13 -0.12
C LEU A 163 6.10 33.18 -0.34
N PRO A 164 5.57 34.31 -0.84
CA PRO A 164 4.14 34.39 -1.16
C PRO A 164 3.79 33.43 -2.30
N ASP A 165 2.51 33.00 -2.29
CA ASP A 165 1.98 32.12 -3.33
C ASP A 165 1.98 32.81 -4.69
N GLU A 166 2.36 32.07 -5.73
CA GLU A 166 2.26 32.52 -7.12
C GLU A 166 1.02 31.90 -7.78
N ILE A 167 0.12 32.74 -8.26
CA ILE A 167 -1.16 32.32 -8.85
C ILE A 167 -1.09 32.44 -10.37
N TYR A 168 -1.48 31.37 -11.07
CA TYR A 168 -1.48 31.29 -12.53
C TYR A 168 -2.88 30.98 -13.07
N ALA A 169 -3.23 31.62 -14.18
CA ALA A 169 -4.52 31.38 -14.85
C ALA A 169 -4.60 29.97 -15.47
N HIS A 170 -3.47 29.44 -15.96
CA HIS A 170 -3.42 28.12 -16.61
C HIS A 170 -2.32 27.24 -16.01
N LYS A 171 -2.62 25.93 -15.91
CA LYS A 171 -1.65 24.92 -15.43
C LYS A 171 -0.35 24.92 -16.23
N LYS A 172 -0.40 25.18 -17.55
CA LYS A 172 0.78 25.25 -18.41
C LYS A 172 1.76 26.33 -17.98
N ASP A 173 1.24 27.50 -17.63
CA ASP A 173 2.07 28.63 -17.18
C ASP A 173 2.69 28.36 -15.82
N LYS A 174 1.94 27.75 -14.90
CA LYS A 174 2.44 27.26 -13.61
C LYS A 174 3.62 26.30 -13.80
N TYR A 175 3.47 25.30 -14.65
CA TYR A 175 4.56 24.33 -14.89
C TYR A 175 5.77 24.96 -15.56
N ALA A 176 5.56 25.89 -16.50
CA ALA A 176 6.66 26.62 -17.12
C ALA A 176 7.43 27.48 -16.11
N ALA A 177 6.74 28.12 -15.18
CA ALA A 177 7.35 28.88 -14.09
C ALA A 177 8.11 27.97 -13.12
N LEU A 178 7.51 26.85 -12.72
CA LEU A 178 8.15 25.86 -11.86
C LEU A 178 9.46 25.34 -12.46
N VAL A 179 9.45 24.96 -13.75
CA VAL A 179 10.65 24.46 -14.43
C VAL A 179 11.75 25.52 -14.46
N ARG A 180 11.41 26.79 -14.72
CA ARG A 180 12.39 27.89 -14.70
C ARG A 180 13.01 28.05 -13.31
N GLU A 181 12.20 28.03 -12.26
CA GLU A 181 12.69 28.20 -10.89
C GLU A 181 13.57 27.03 -10.45
N VAL A 182 13.14 25.79 -10.73
CA VAL A 182 13.95 24.60 -10.44
C VAL A 182 15.29 24.65 -11.17
N LYS A 183 15.30 25.05 -12.45
CA LYS A 183 16.54 25.21 -13.23
C LYS A 183 17.46 26.27 -12.62
N ARG A 184 16.90 27.42 -12.25
CA ARG A 184 17.66 28.54 -11.62
C ARG A 184 18.33 28.06 -10.32
N LEU A 185 17.60 27.33 -9.47
CA LEU A 185 18.14 26.81 -8.20
C LEU A 185 19.16 25.69 -8.44
N TYR A 186 18.92 24.83 -9.41
CA TYR A 186 19.86 23.75 -9.79
C TYR A 186 21.22 24.35 -10.23
N GLU A 187 21.23 25.43 -11.03
CA GLU A 187 22.45 26.10 -11.48
C GLU A 187 23.26 26.69 -10.31
N THR A 188 22.61 26.97 -9.16
CA THR A 188 23.31 27.43 -7.93
C THR A 188 23.81 26.28 -7.06
N GLY A 189 23.49 25.01 -7.43
CA GLY A 189 23.80 23.82 -6.62
C GLY A 189 22.88 23.61 -5.42
N GLN A 190 21.78 24.37 -5.32
CA GLN A 190 20.81 24.23 -4.22
C GLN A 190 19.89 23.02 -4.47
N PRO A 191 19.75 22.09 -3.51
CA PRO A 191 18.78 21.00 -3.61
C PRO A 191 17.35 21.53 -3.64
N VAL A 192 16.50 20.96 -4.50
CA VAL A 192 15.10 21.36 -4.66
C VAL A 192 14.19 20.16 -4.43
N LEU A 193 13.23 20.30 -3.52
CA LEU A 193 12.15 19.33 -3.31
C LEU A 193 10.87 19.87 -3.94
N VAL A 194 10.31 19.14 -4.89
CA VAL A 194 9.05 19.47 -5.55
C VAL A 194 7.95 18.52 -5.06
N GLY A 195 6.94 19.08 -4.39
CA GLY A 195 5.73 18.36 -4.00
C GLY A 195 4.62 18.56 -5.01
N THR A 196 3.92 17.50 -5.39
CA THR A 196 2.75 17.58 -6.27
C THR A 196 1.57 16.84 -5.63
N ILE A 197 0.37 17.30 -5.92
CA ILE A 197 -0.86 16.55 -5.66
C ILE A 197 -1.11 15.75 -6.94
N ALA A 198 -0.98 14.44 -6.84
CA ALA A 198 -1.15 13.54 -7.99
C ALA A 198 -2.60 13.51 -8.48
#